data_af63d71498438cb548270dbc3cb1c2f3
#
_entry.id   af63d71498438cb548270dbc3cb1c2f3
#
_cell.length_a   1.000
_cell.length_b   1.000
_cell.length_c   1.000
_cell.angle_alpha   90.00
_cell.angle_beta   90.00
_cell.angle_gamma   90.00
#
_symmetry.space_group_name_H-M   'P 1'
#
loop_
_entity.id
_entity.type
_entity.pdbx_description
1 polymer ?
#
loop_
_entity_poly.entity_id
_entity_poly.type
_entity_poly.pdbx_seq_one_letter_code
_entity_poly.pdbx_strand_id
1 'polypeptide(L)'
;MDTLQKKNNLFIPFIVAVIGSALMLLTIFLPYTSATKEFAERIDSYPEAVAYSNTDIKVSDVKNVSMVQYASMYSSNSKEILHQSSVGTIYVVIVVGIGLFSLLSLIFALLKKPIPLIISDVLAFGVFTFLGWDFRDRGLMRSAYNWGIGYYLFYIGIVMALVGAVLLIVAKKKGKKQLQEN
;
A
#
# COMPACT_ATOMS: atom_id res chain seq x y z
N MET A 1 2.72 28.20 30.81
CA MET A 1 2.07 26.87 30.85
C MET A 1 1.39 26.51 29.52
N ASP A 2 0.87 27.48 28.77
CA ASP A 2 0.12 27.26 27.48
C ASP A 2 0.91 26.68 26.31
N THR A 3 2.18 27.05 26.14
CA THR A 3 2.98 26.61 24.98
C THR A 3 3.31 25.13 25.00
N LEU A 4 3.52 24.56 26.19
CA LEU A 4 3.79 23.12 26.37
C LEU A 4 2.53 22.28 26.11
N GLN A 5 1.37 22.75 26.56
CA GLN A 5 0.09 22.08 26.37
C GLN A 5 -0.35 22.08 24.89
N LYS A 6 -0.07 23.18 24.18
CA LYS A 6 -0.30 23.31 22.72
C LYS A 6 0.59 22.38 21.90
N LYS A 7 1.83 22.17 22.33
CA LYS A 7 2.80 21.28 21.66
C LYS A 7 2.40 19.81 21.81
N ASN A 8 1.87 19.43 22.97
CA ASN A 8 1.39 18.06 23.22
C ASN A 8 0.14 17.70 22.41
N ASN A 9 -0.78 18.65 22.20
CA ASN A 9 -2.02 18.40 21.46
C ASN A 9 -1.84 18.09 19.96
N LEU A 10 -0.70 18.48 19.36
CA LEU A 10 -0.37 18.19 17.97
C LEU A 10 0.51 16.95 17.80
N PHE A 11 1.15 16.48 18.87
CA PHE A 11 2.16 15.43 18.80
C PHE A 11 1.56 14.06 18.48
N ILE A 12 0.51 13.66 19.22
CA ILE A 12 -0.15 12.36 19.00
C ILE A 12 -0.76 12.26 17.59
N PRO A 13 -1.59 13.23 17.11
CA PRO A 13 -2.10 13.22 15.76
C PRO A 13 -1.01 13.14 14.69
N PHE A 14 0.08 13.86 14.89
CA PHE A 14 1.23 13.84 14.00
C PHE A 14 1.87 12.44 13.91
N ILE A 15 2.14 11.81 15.05
CA ILE A 15 2.74 10.46 15.09
C ILE A 15 1.83 9.45 14.42
N VAL A 16 0.53 9.48 14.71
CA VAL A 16 -0.45 8.56 14.10
C VAL A 16 -0.47 8.71 12.58
N ALA A 17 -0.47 9.95 12.06
CA ALA A 17 -0.42 10.21 10.63
C ALA A 17 0.88 9.67 9.99
N VAL A 18 2.02 9.93 10.62
CA VAL A 18 3.34 9.49 10.10
C VAL A 18 3.45 7.97 10.10
N ILE A 19 3.06 7.30 11.19
CA ILE A 19 3.09 5.83 11.26
C ILE A 19 2.17 5.22 10.20
N GLY A 20 0.94 5.75 10.07
CA GLY A 20 -0.01 5.27 9.07
C GLY A 20 0.54 5.39 7.63
N SER A 21 1.05 6.55 7.27
CA SER A 21 1.64 6.79 5.94
C SER A 21 2.90 5.97 5.69
N ALA A 22 3.77 5.81 6.70
CA ALA A 22 4.95 4.95 6.61
C ALA A 22 4.57 3.48 6.42
N LEU A 23 3.53 3.02 7.13
CA LEU A 23 3.02 1.67 6.99
C LEU A 23 2.50 1.42 5.58
N MET A 24 1.71 2.34 4.99
CA MET A 24 1.25 2.25 3.60
C MET A 24 2.43 2.08 2.64
N LEU A 25 3.49 2.87 2.79
CA LEU A 25 4.68 2.80 1.93
C LEU A 25 5.40 1.46 2.08
N LEU A 26 5.57 0.96 3.30
CA LEU A 26 6.23 -0.32 3.57
C LEU A 26 5.46 -1.52 2.99
N THR A 27 4.14 -1.46 2.94
CA THR A 27 3.31 -2.57 2.45
C THR A 27 3.54 -2.91 0.97
N ILE A 28 4.12 -2.01 0.19
CA ILE A 28 4.46 -2.24 -1.22
C ILE A 28 5.48 -3.39 -1.37
N PHE A 29 6.32 -3.56 -0.35
CA PHE A 29 7.38 -4.58 -0.30
C PHE A 29 6.94 -5.84 0.46
N LEU A 30 5.82 -5.80 1.18
CA LEU A 30 5.29 -6.94 1.90
C LEU A 30 4.41 -7.81 0.99
N PRO A 31 4.23 -9.11 1.31
CA PRO A 31 3.36 -9.98 0.54
C PRO A 31 1.95 -9.39 0.37
N TYR A 32 1.61 -9.02 -0.86
CA TYR A 32 0.28 -8.56 -1.25
C TYR A 32 -0.67 -9.75 -1.40
N THR A 33 -0.15 -10.85 -1.96
CA THR A 33 -0.83 -12.14 -2.02
C THR A 33 0.06 -13.23 -1.43
N SER A 34 -0.57 -14.26 -0.87
CA SER A 34 0.08 -15.46 -0.35
C SER A 34 -0.64 -16.70 -0.88
N ALA A 35 0.10 -17.72 -1.29
CA ALA A 35 -0.46 -18.97 -1.76
C ALA A 35 -1.40 -19.58 -0.70
N THR A 36 -2.50 -20.20 -1.16
CA THR A 36 -3.33 -21.05 -0.30
C THR A 36 -2.50 -22.24 0.18
N LYS A 37 -2.95 -22.91 1.27
CA LYS A 37 -2.23 -24.07 1.82
C LYS A 37 -1.97 -25.13 0.75
N GLU A 38 -3.01 -25.49 -0.01
CA GLU A 38 -2.92 -26.50 -1.07
C GLU A 38 -1.96 -26.07 -2.19
N PHE A 39 -1.97 -24.79 -2.56
CA PHE A 39 -1.06 -24.28 -3.58
C PHE A 39 0.36 -24.18 -3.06
N ALA A 40 0.56 -23.78 -1.81
CA ALA A 40 1.86 -23.75 -1.16
C ALA A 40 2.50 -25.14 -1.06
N GLU A 41 1.75 -26.20 -0.74
CA GLU A 41 2.23 -27.58 -0.71
C GLU A 41 2.69 -28.06 -2.11
N ARG A 42 1.99 -27.67 -3.17
CA ARG A 42 2.43 -27.94 -4.56
C ARG A 42 3.71 -27.19 -4.92
N ILE A 43 3.83 -25.93 -4.52
CA ILE A 43 5.04 -25.12 -4.69
C ILE A 43 6.22 -25.78 -4.00
N ASP A 44 6.05 -26.21 -2.74
CA ASP A 44 7.10 -26.84 -1.93
C ASP A 44 7.55 -28.20 -2.46
N SER A 45 6.70 -28.87 -3.25
CA SER A 45 7.04 -30.12 -3.92
C SER A 45 7.99 -29.93 -5.12
N TYR A 46 7.95 -28.77 -5.77
CA TYR A 46 8.76 -28.47 -6.97
C TYR A 46 9.27 -27.02 -6.95
N PRO A 47 10.05 -26.61 -5.94
CA PRO A 47 10.40 -25.20 -5.72
C PRO A 47 11.24 -24.58 -6.84
N GLU A 48 12.08 -25.39 -7.49
CA GLU A 48 12.97 -24.97 -8.57
C GLU A 48 12.33 -25.06 -9.97
N ALA A 49 11.11 -25.56 -10.06
CA ALA A 49 10.40 -25.61 -11.33
C ALA A 49 10.07 -24.20 -11.84
N VAL A 50 10.04 -24.04 -13.16
CA VAL A 50 9.65 -22.78 -13.81
C VAL A 50 8.15 -22.58 -13.69
N ALA A 51 7.72 -21.44 -13.15
CA ALA A 51 6.31 -21.12 -12.92
C ALA A 51 5.56 -20.79 -14.23
N TYR A 52 6.24 -20.16 -15.18
CA TYR A 52 5.68 -19.79 -16.48
C TYR A 52 6.65 -20.18 -17.59
N SER A 53 6.14 -20.82 -18.65
CA SER A 53 6.95 -21.22 -19.80
C SER A 53 7.70 -20.00 -20.39
N ASN A 54 8.94 -20.22 -20.78
CA ASN A 54 9.84 -19.20 -21.34
C ASN A 54 10.19 -18.04 -20.39
N THR A 55 10.16 -18.29 -19.06
CA THR A 55 10.59 -17.31 -18.05
C THR A 55 11.58 -17.96 -17.11
N ASP A 56 12.35 -17.14 -16.35
CA ASP A 56 13.24 -17.60 -15.28
C ASP A 56 12.55 -17.56 -13.90
N ILE A 57 11.22 -17.33 -13.86
CA ILE A 57 10.45 -17.23 -12.62
C ILE A 57 10.27 -18.63 -12.04
N LYS A 58 10.82 -18.87 -10.86
CA LYS A 58 10.65 -20.13 -10.15
C LYS A 58 9.29 -20.21 -9.48
N VAL A 59 8.81 -21.43 -9.29
CA VAL A 59 7.54 -21.68 -8.57
C VAL A 59 7.64 -21.19 -7.12
N SER A 60 8.82 -21.25 -6.50
CA SER A 60 9.06 -20.66 -5.16
C SER A 60 8.83 -19.16 -5.10
N ASP A 61 9.12 -18.40 -6.17
CA ASP A 61 9.02 -16.95 -6.21
C ASP A 61 7.56 -16.46 -6.20
N VAL A 62 6.63 -17.33 -6.59
CA VAL A 62 5.20 -17.02 -6.64
C VAL A 62 4.43 -17.45 -5.38
N LYS A 63 5.11 -17.96 -4.34
CA LYS A 63 4.47 -18.37 -3.08
C LYS A 63 3.93 -17.20 -2.27
N ASN A 64 4.73 -16.13 -2.15
CA ASN A 64 4.39 -14.90 -1.45
C ASN A 64 4.84 -13.72 -2.30
N VAL A 65 3.90 -13.01 -2.92
CA VAL A 65 4.25 -11.99 -3.91
C VAL A 65 3.86 -10.61 -3.43
N SER A 66 4.84 -9.70 -3.35
CA SER A 66 4.63 -8.29 -3.07
C SER A 66 4.18 -7.53 -4.33
N MET A 67 3.67 -6.29 -4.16
CA MET A 67 3.30 -5.45 -5.30
C MET A 67 4.49 -5.15 -6.20
N VAL A 68 5.68 -4.91 -5.63
CA VAL A 68 6.92 -4.66 -6.39
C VAL A 68 7.31 -5.90 -7.20
N GLN A 69 7.22 -7.09 -6.61
CA GLN A 69 7.48 -8.33 -7.33
C GLN A 69 6.49 -8.53 -8.49
N TYR A 70 5.19 -8.28 -8.28
CA TYR A 70 4.21 -8.32 -9.38
C TYR A 70 4.55 -7.36 -10.50
N ALA A 71 4.89 -6.11 -10.17
CA ALA A 71 5.28 -5.14 -11.18
C ALA A 71 6.53 -5.59 -11.96
N SER A 72 7.53 -6.14 -11.26
CA SER A 72 8.75 -6.68 -11.88
C SER A 72 8.45 -7.87 -12.79
N MET A 73 7.73 -8.87 -12.29
CA MET A 73 7.36 -10.07 -13.04
C MET A 73 6.60 -9.74 -14.32
N TYR A 74 5.59 -8.87 -14.20
CA TYR A 74 4.76 -8.49 -15.34
C TYR A 74 5.48 -7.53 -16.30
N SER A 75 6.36 -6.65 -15.84
CA SER A 75 7.12 -5.79 -16.75
C SER A 75 8.09 -6.58 -17.63
N SER A 76 8.73 -7.58 -17.05
CA SER A 76 9.73 -8.40 -17.78
C SER A 76 9.13 -9.51 -18.61
N ASN A 77 7.97 -10.05 -18.21
CA ASN A 77 7.42 -11.29 -18.78
C ASN A 77 5.93 -11.17 -19.15
N SER A 78 5.42 -9.95 -19.42
CA SER A 78 3.98 -9.74 -19.69
C SER A 78 3.47 -10.49 -20.91
N LYS A 79 4.31 -10.65 -21.92
CA LYS A 79 3.95 -11.36 -23.14
C LYS A 79 3.77 -12.87 -22.88
N GLU A 80 4.64 -13.44 -22.09
CA GLU A 80 4.66 -14.86 -21.73
C GLU A 80 3.57 -15.18 -20.68
N ILE A 81 3.37 -14.32 -19.68
CA ILE A 81 2.42 -14.55 -18.57
C ILE A 81 0.99 -14.16 -18.96
N LEU A 82 0.82 -13.03 -19.64
CA LEU A 82 -0.49 -12.41 -19.90
C LEU A 82 -0.88 -12.38 -21.38
N HIS A 83 -0.01 -12.89 -22.28
CA HIS A 83 -0.15 -12.85 -23.73
C HIS A 83 -0.36 -11.44 -24.34
N GLN A 84 -0.07 -10.39 -23.56
CA GLN A 84 -0.20 -8.99 -23.93
C GLN A 84 0.92 -8.14 -23.31
N SER A 85 1.77 -7.55 -24.14
CA SER A 85 2.90 -6.74 -23.68
C SER A 85 2.50 -5.43 -22.95
N SER A 86 1.35 -4.83 -23.31
CA SER A 86 0.88 -3.58 -22.72
C SER A 86 0.41 -3.71 -21.26
N VAL A 87 -0.05 -4.90 -20.86
CA VAL A 87 -0.58 -5.12 -19.51
C VAL A 87 0.51 -4.99 -18.44
N GLY A 88 1.73 -5.45 -18.73
CA GLY A 88 2.87 -5.28 -17.81
C GLY A 88 3.14 -3.82 -17.46
N THR A 89 3.11 -2.93 -18.46
CA THR A 89 3.29 -1.49 -18.24
C THR A 89 2.19 -0.92 -17.35
N ILE A 90 0.94 -1.34 -17.53
CA ILE A 90 -0.18 -0.90 -16.68
C ILE A 90 0.05 -1.28 -15.21
N TYR A 91 0.50 -2.51 -14.93
CA TYR A 91 0.80 -2.93 -13.56
C TYR A 91 1.94 -2.11 -12.93
N VAL A 92 3.00 -1.82 -13.70
CA VAL A 92 4.08 -0.94 -13.22
C VAL A 92 3.54 0.43 -12.86
N VAL A 93 2.72 1.03 -13.73
CA VAL A 93 2.11 2.36 -13.47
C VAL A 93 1.23 2.34 -12.23
N ILE A 94 0.43 1.30 -12.03
CA ILE A 94 -0.43 1.14 -10.85
C ILE A 94 0.42 1.07 -9.57
N VAL A 95 1.43 0.18 -9.54
CA VAL A 95 2.28 -0.01 -8.35
C VAL A 95 3.11 1.24 -8.05
N VAL A 96 3.68 1.87 -9.08
CA VAL A 96 4.39 3.16 -8.94
C VAL A 96 3.43 4.25 -8.43
N GLY A 97 2.19 4.28 -8.92
CA GLY A 97 1.16 5.21 -8.44
C GLY A 97 0.84 5.02 -6.96
N ILE A 98 0.64 3.78 -6.51
CA ILE A 98 0.44 3.46 -5.07
C ILE A 98 1.65 3.95 -4.26
N GLY A 99 2.87 3.64 -4.72
CA GLY A 99 4.11 4.05 -4.06
C GLY A 99 4.26 5.58 -3.98
N LEU A 100 4.00 6.27 -5.08
CA LEU A 100 4.10 7.73 -5.15
C LEU A 100 3.10 8.40 -4.19
N PHE A 101 1.83 7.99 -4.22
CA PHE A 101 0.82 8.59 -3.34
C PHE A 101 1.07 8.24 -1.87
N SER A 102 1.55 7.05 -1.54
CA SER A 102 1.96 6.69 -0.17
C SER A 102 3.16 7.52 0.30
N LEU A 103 4.13 7.76 -0.57
CA LEU A 103 5.28 8.64 -0.29
C LEU A 103 4.85 10.10 -0.10
N LEU A 104 3.97 10.62 -0.95
CA LEU A 104 3.41 11.97 -0.81
C LEU A 104 2.63 12.09 0.50
N SER A 105 1.83 11.09 0.88
CA SER A 105 1.15 11.03 2.17
C SER A 105 2.16 11.16 3.33
N LEU A 106 3.24 10.39 3.31
CA LEU A 106 4.29 10.47 4.33
C LEU A 106 4.95 11.85 4.38
N ILE A 107 5.30 12.43 3.23
CA ILE A 107 5.88 13.77 3.16
C ILE A 107 4.91 14.82 3.76
N PHE A 108 3.63 14.78 3.39
CA PHE A 108 2.65 15.71 3.92
C PHE A 108 2.34 15.49 5.41
N ALA A 109 2.41 14.25 5.90
CA ALA A 109 2.35 13.94 7.32
C ALA A 109 3.51 14.61 8.07
N LEU A 110 4.75 14.44 7.59
CA LEU A 110 5.95 15.06 8.17
C LEU A 110 5.88 16.60 8.17
N LEU A 111 5.35 17.18 7.09
CA LEU A 111 5.12 18.62 6.97
C LEU A 111 3.91 19.11 7.76
N LYS A 112 3.17 18.21 8.43
CA LYS A 112 1.93 18.52 9.17
C LYS A 112 0.89 19.22 8.31
N LYS A 113 0.78 18.86 7.01
CA LYS A 113 -0.18 19.40 6.04
C LYS A 113 -1.34 18.41 5.85
N PRO A 114 -2.42 18.46 6.67
CA PRO A 114 -3.44 17.42 6.69
C PRO A 114 -4.30 17.35 5.41
N ILE A 115 -4.55 18.47 4.73
CA ILE A 115 -5.40 18.46 3.52
C ILE A 115 -4.73 17.71 2.36
N PRO A 116 -3.51 18.04 1.93
CA PRO A 116 -2.86 17.29 0.86
C PRO A 116 -2.53 15.85 1.28
N LEU A 117 -2.33 15.56 2.58
CA LEU A 117 -2.20 14.21 3.10
C LEU A 117 -3.48 13.41 2.79
N ILE A 118 -4.66 13.91 3.16
CA ILE A 118 -5.95 13.25 2.88
C ILE A 118 -6.14 13.00 1.38
N ILE A 119 -5.78 13.97 0.53
CA ILE A 119 -5.89 13.81 -0.93
C ILE A 119 -4.98 12.67 -1.41
N SER A 120 -3.74 12.63 -0.94
CA SER A 120 -2.80 11.56 -1.29
C SER A 120 -3.29 10.18 -0.83
N ASP A 121 -3.85 10.10 0.38
CA ASP A 121 -4.42 8.85 0.92
C ASP A 121 -5.61 8.36 0.11
N VAL A 122 -6.51 9.25 -0.27
CA VAL A 122 -7.69 8.90 -1.10
C VAL A 122 -7.25 8.40 -2.47
N LEU A 123 -6.24 9.04 -3.09
CA LEU A 123 -5.69 8.58 -4.37
C LEU A 123 -4.99 7.22 -4.23
N ALA A 124 -4.15 7.04 -3.19
CA ALA A 124 -3.51 5.75 -2.90
C ALA A 124 -4.56 4.64 -2.69
N PHE A 125 -5.60 4.92 -1.91
CA PHE A 125 -6.71 4.00 -1.66
C PHE A 125 -7.43 3.60 -2.95
N GLY A 126 -7.74 4.57 -3.81
CA GLY A 126 -8.44 4.32 -5.08
C GLY A 126 -7.63 3.39 -5.99
N VAL A 127 -6.33 3.68 -6.18
CA VAL A 127 -5.44 2.87 -7.02
C VAL A 127 -5.23 1.48 -6.43
N PHE A 128 -5.05 1.38 -5.10
CA PHE A 128 -4.88 0.10 -4.40
C PHE A 128 -6.15 -0.77 -4.48
N THR A 129 -7.32 -0.16 -4.30
CA THR A 129 -8.60 -0.87 -4.40
C THR A 129 -8.85 -1.37 -5.82
N PHE A 130 -8.49 -0.55 -6.83
CA PHE A 130 -8.55 -0.95 -8.23
C PHE A 130 -7.67 -2.17 -8.53
N LEU A 131 -6.44 -2.19 -8.01
CA LEU A 131 -5.56 -3.35 -8.13
C LEU A 131 -6.21 -4.60 -7.48
N GLY A 132 -6.78 -4.46 -6.30
CA GLY A 132 -7.47 -5.55 -5.61
C GLY A 132 -8.70 -6.06 -6.36
N TRP A 133 -9.44 -5.17 -7.01
CA TRP A 133 -10.56 -5.55 -7.85
C TRP A 133 -10.10 -6.36 -9.08
N ASP A 134 -9.07 -5.90 -9.79
CA ASP A 134 -8.51 -6.60 -10.94
C ASP A 134 -8.04 -8.03 -10.60
N PHE A 135 -7.38 -8.22 -9.44
CA PHE A 135 -6.96 -9.54 -8.98
C PHE A 135 -8.13 -10.49 -8.69
N ARG A 136 -9.25 -9.97 -8.18
CA ARG A 136 -10.48 -10.74 -7.97
C ARG A 136 -11.16 -11.09 -9.29
N ASP A 137 -11.25 -10.14 -10.20
CA ASP A 137 -11.90 -10.29 -11.49
C ASP A 137 -11.22 -11.37 -12.35
N ARG A 138 -9.89 -11.42 -12.30
CA ARG A 138 -9.08 -12.47 -12.94
C ARG A 138 -9.14 -13.83 -12.24
N GLY A 139 -9.85 -13.96 -11.15
CA GLY A 139 -10.02 -15.22 -10.41
C GLY A 139 -8.79 -15.68 -9.62
N LEU A 140 -7.72 -14.88 -9.54
CA LEU A 140 -6.48 -15.22 -8.84
C LEU A 140 -6.71 -15.48 -7.35
N MET A 141 -7.64 -14.71 -6.73
CA MET A 141 -7.92 -14.75 -5.29
C MET A 141 -8.91 -15.85 -4.87
N ARG A 142 -9.35 -16.72 -5.76
CA ARG A 142 -10.34 -17.76 -5.43
C ARG A 142 -9.77 -19.16 -5.40
N SER A 143 -8.73 -19.41 -6.17
CA SER A 143 -8.21 -20.76 -6.38
C SER A 143 -6.81 -21.00 -5.84
N ALA A 144 -5.90 -20.03 -6.01
CA ALA A 144 -4.49 -20.22 -5.71
C ALA A 144 -3.97 -19.31 -4.58
N TYR A 145 -4.57 -18.13 -4.41
CA TYR A 145 -4.06 -17.11 -3.47
C TYR A 145 -5.10 -16.60 -2.50
N ASN A 146 -4.62 -16.27 -1.31
CA ASN A 146 -5.26 -15.41 -0.32
C ASN A 146 -4.59 -14.04 -0.31
N TRP A 147 -5.26 -13.04 0.30
CA TRP A 147 -4.63 -11.75 0.57
C TRP A 147 -3.48 -11.93 1.55
N GLY A 148 -2.33 -11.38 1.20
CA GLY A 148 -1.16 -11.38 2.05
C GLY A 148 -1.24 -10.30 3.14
N ILE A 149 -0.26 -10.32 4.05
CA ILE A 149 -0.20 -9.37 5.16
C ILE A 149 -0.11 -7.90 4.69
N GLY A 150 0.57 -7.63 3.57
CA GLY A 150 0.68 -6.30 2.97
C GLY A 150 -0.67 -5.70 2.59
N TYR A 151 -1.61 -6.54 2.11
CA TYR A 151 -2.97 -6.09 1.79
C TYR A 151 -3.69 -5.52 3.01
N TYR A 152 -3.69 -6.24 4.12
CA TYR A 152 -4.38 -5.79 5.35
C TYR A 152 -3.68 -4.60 6.00
N LEU A 153 -2.35 -4.62 6.06
CA LEU A 153 -1.59 -3.53 6.65
C LEU A 153 -1.73 -2.22 5.87
N PHE A 154 -1.96 -2.27 4.55
CA PHE A 154 -2.24 -1.07 3.77
C PHE A 154 -3.54 -0.39 4.24
N TYR A 155 -4.63 -1.15 4.46
CA TYR A 155 -5.87 -0.59 4.98
C TYR A 155 -5.72 -0.04 6.39
N ILE A 156 -4.97 -0.73 7.25
CA ILE A 156 -4.66 -0.23 8.59
C ILE A 156 -3.89 1.09 8.49
N GLY A 157 -2.87 1.15 7.63
CA GLY A 157 -2.07 2.34 7.40
C GLY A 157 -2.91 3.54 6.95
N ILE A 158 -3.80 3.33 5.98
CA ILE A 158 -4.69 4.38 5.45
C ILE A 158 -5.64 4.91 6.54
N VAL A 159 -6.27 4.03 7.32
CA VAL A 159 -7.15 4.44 8.41
C VAL A 159 -6.38 5.26 9.44
N MET A 160 -5.18 4.82 9.82
CA MET A 160 -4.33 5.56 10.76
C MET A 160 -3.93 6.93 10.21
N ALA A 161 -3.50 7.00 8.94
CA ALA A 161 -3.10 8.26 8.32
C ALA A 161 -4.26 9.26 8.25
N LEU A 162 -5.44 8.82 7.81
CA LEU A 162 -6.66 9.65 7.77
C LEU A 162 -7.11 10.12 9.15
N VAL A 163 -7.13 9.23 10.15
CA VAL A 163 -7.45 9.60 11.54
C VAL A 163 -6.46 10.63 12.05
N GLY A 164 -5.16 10.41 11.86
CA GLY A 164 -4.12 11.37 12.21
C GLY A 164 -4.30 12.73 11.54
N ALA A 165 -4.64 12.74 10.25
CA ALA A 165 -4.90 13.97 9.49
C ALA A 165 -6.11 14.75 10.02
N VAL A 166 -7.24 14.07 10.28
CA VAL A 166 -8.45 14.69 10.85
C VAL A 166 -8.16 15.28 12.22
N LEU A 167 -7.48 14.54 13.09
CA LEU A 167 -7.09 15.02 14.41
C LEU A 167 -6.13 16.22 14.33
N LEU A 168 -5.22 16.28 13.34
CA LEU A 168 -4.36 17.44 13.08
C LEU A 168 -5.20 18.68 12.68
N ILE A 169 -6.25 18.52 11.87
CA ILE A 169 -7.15 19.62 11.51
C ILE A 169 -7.84 20.17 12.75
N VAL A 170 -8.41 19.28 13.57
CA VAL A 170 -9.13 19.66 14.81
C VAL A 170 -8.21 20.39 15.78
N ALA A 171 -7.02 19.85 15.99
CA ALA A 171 -6.03 20.45 16.91
C ALA A 171 -5.57 21.84 16.44
N LYS A 172 -5.35 22.01 15.12
CA LYS A 172 -5.00 23.32 14.55
C LYS A 172 -6.14 24.35 14.67
N LYS A 173 -7.40 23.94 14.49
CA LYS A 173 -8.57 24.83 14.66
C LYS A 173 -8.72 25.29 16.10
N LYS A 174 -8.58 24.39 17.10
CA LYS A 174 -8.64 24.74 18.52
C LYS A 174 -7.54 25.73 18.89
N GLY A 175 -6.29 25.52 18.43
CA GLY A 175 -5.20 26.42 18.70
C GLY A 175 -5.36 27.84 18.10
N LYS A 176 -6.10 27.99 16.96
CA LYS A 176 -6.41 29.30 16.39
C LYS A 176 -7.48 30.06 17.19
N LYS A 177 -8.53 29.38 17.67
CA LYS A 177 -9.57 30.02 18.50
C LYS A 177 -9.00 30.59 19.79
N GLN A 178 -8.16 29.87 20.50
CA GLN A 178 -7.52 30.34 21.74
C GLN A 178 -6.65 31.59 21.55
N LEU A 179 -6.08 31.78 20.34
CA LEU A 179 -5.28 32.98 20.03
C LEU A 179 -6.14 34.23 19.69
N GLN A 180 -7.40 34.05 19.39
CA GLN A 180 -8.35 35.16 19.09
C GLN A 180 -9.11 35.62 20.32
N GLU A 181 -9.15 34.79 21.37
CA GLU A 181 -9.86 35.07 22.62
C GLU A 181 -8.96 35.73 23.70
N ASN A 182 -7.64 35.79 23.45
CA ASN A 182 -6.64 36.48 24.27
C ASN A 182 -6.14 37.75 23.58
#